data_d682448ae459901438f67c85a5f97483
#
_entry.id   d682448ae459901438f67c85a5f97483
#
_cell.length_a   1.000
_cell.length_b   1.000
_cell.length_c   1.000
_cell.angle_alpha   90.00
_cell.angle_beta   90.00
_cell.angle_gamma   90.00
#
_symmetry.space_group_name_H-M   'P 1'
#
loop_
_entity.id
_entity.type
_entity.pdbx_description
1 polymer ?
#
loop_
_entity_poly.entity_id
_entity_poly.type
_entity_poly.pdbx_seq_one_letter_code
_entity_poly.pdbx_strand_id
1 'polypeptide(L)'
;MPHRPAATILSVAMTALLALARQGPAQARRPEPAARSKPQRTGYVLANGVNYYYEIHGRGEPLVLLHGGLGSIDMFGPLLPLLAKGRQILAVDLHGHGRTALGDRPISLVAMGDDIAAVVKQLGYDTVDVLGYSMGGGVALRLAVQHPEVVRRLALVSTPYAQDGFYPEMLPLQAQVGAAMADAMKETPMYKSYVAVAPRPQDFPRLLDRMGEAMRTPYDWTEDVKQLKGPVLLVYGDADMIRPEHIVRFYQLLGGGLRDAGWQREHMSKNRLAILPNLTHYEMFLSPSMAQAVLPFLNGETGAPVWK
;
A
#
# COMPACT_ATOMS: atom_id res chain seq x y z
N MET A 1 30.63 38.66 0.34
CA MET A 1 29.80 37.61 -0.29
C MET A 1 28.48 37.58 0.47
N PRO A 2 27.34 37.89 -0.16
CA PRO A 2 26.07 37.97 0.55
C PRO A 2 25.43 36.57 0.70
N HIS A 3 25.02 36.26 1.93
CA HIS A 3 24.21 35.10 2.28
C HIS A 3 22.89 35.09 1.50
N ARG A 4 22.63 34.05 0.71
CA ARG A 4 21.29 33.78 0.15
C ARG A 4 20.40 33.16 1.23
N PRO A 5 19.18 33.65 1.43
CA PRO A 5 18.31 33.19 2.50
C PRO A 5 17.71 31.80 2.19
N ALA A 6 17.52 31.02 3.25
CA ALA A 6 16.93 29.65 3.26
C ALA A 6 15.51 29.53 2.64
N ALA A 7 14.86 30.64 2.32
CA ALA A 7 13.52 30.70 1.73
C ALA A 7 13.45 30.11 0.29
N THR A 8 14.58 30.03 -0.43
CA THR A 8 14.58 29.56 -1.84
C THR A 8 14.51 28.03 -1.94
N ILE A 9 14.97 27.29 -0.92
CA ILE A 9 14.99 25.82 -0.93
C ILE A 9 13.59 25.26 -0.60
N LEU A 10 12.84 25.95 0.29
CA LEU A 10 11.46 25.57 0.60
C LEU A 10 10.52 25.66 -0.61
N SER A 11 10.80 26.64 -1.52
CA SER A 11 10.01 26.86 -2.74
C SER A 11 10.16 25.72 -3.76
N VAL A 12 11.33 25.10 -3.86
CA VAL A 12 11.61 24.04 -4.85
C VAL A 12 11.02 22.69 -4.43
N ALA A 13 11.11 22.34 -3.14
CA ALA A 13 10.51 21.10 -2.61
C ALA A 13 8.97 21.14 -2.67
N MET A 14 8.38 22.31 -2.38
CA MET A 14 6.94 22.53 -2.49
C MET A 14 6.45 22.49 -3.94
N THR A 15 7.28 22.93 -4.90
CA THR A 15 6.98 22.88 -6.32
C THR A 15 6.96 21.44 -6.84
N ALA A 16 7.80 20.54 -6.34
CA ALA A 16 7.84 19.14 -6.76
C ALA A 16 6.60 18.35 -6.30
N LEU A 17 6.13 18.53 -5.06
CA LEU A 17 4.88 17.90 -4.59
C LEU A 17 3.63 18.56 -5.22
N LEU A 18 3.65 19.85 -5.46
CA LEU A 18 2.57 20.61 -6.12
C LEU A 18 2.61 20.47 -7.65
N ALA A 19 3.77 20.27 -8.25
CA ALA A 19 3.90 20.00 -9.69
C ALA A 19 3.31 18.64 -10.07
N LEU A 20 3.38 17.64 -9.20
CA LEU A 20 2.68 16.36 -9.36
C LEU A 20 1.16 16.51 -9.41
N ALA A 21 0.62 17.61 -8.86
CA ALA A 21 -0.81 17.92 -8.93
C ALA A 21 -1.22 18.73 -10.18
N ARG A 22 -0.27 19.29 -10.96
CA ARG A 22 -0.56 20.25 -12.05
C ARG A 22 -0.18 19.83 -13.46
N GLN A 23 0.60 18.77 -13.66
CA GLN A 23 1.03 18.33 -14.99
C GLN A 23 0.38 16.99 -15.36
N GLY A 24 -0.85 17.05 -15.87
CA GLY A 24 -1.41 15.96 -16.64
C GLY A 24 -1.20 16.22 -18.13
N PRO A 25 -0.81 15.23 -18.95
CA PRO A 25 -0.90 15.32 -20.40
C PRO A 25 -2.35 15.50 -20.82
N ALA A 26 -2.58 16.05 -22.03
CA ALA A 26 -3.88 16.36 -22.60
C ALA A 26 -4.94 15.29 -22.28
N GLN A 27 -5.98 15.70 -21.60
CA GLN A 27 -7.03 14.86 -21.03
C GLN A 27 -7.75 14.08 -22.13
N ALA A 28 -7.41 12.79 -22.30
CA ALA A 28 -8.45 11.84 -22.56
C ALA A 28 -9.44 11.94 -21.38
N ARG A 29 -10.75 12.15 -21.66
CA ARG A 29 -11.79 12.22 -20.63
C ARG A 29 -11.58 11.06 -19.65
N ARG A 30 -11.18 11.37 -18.41
CA ARG A 30 -11.18 10.37 -17.34
C ARG A 30 -12.62 9.82 -17.28
N PRO A 31 -12.81 8.50 -17.37
CA PRO A 31 -14.13 7.95 -17.10
C PRO A 31 -14.57 8.46 -15.73
N GLU A 32 -15.81 8.87 -15.59
CA GLU A 32 -16.37 9.19 -14.27
C GLU A 32 -16.03 8.05 -13.32
N PRO A 33 -15.60 8.36 -12.07
CA PRO A 33 -15.30 7.32 -11.11
C PRO A 33 -16.52 6.41 -11.02
N ALA A 34 -16.35 5.13 -11.35
CA ALA A 34 -17.41 4.14 -11.20
C ALA A 34 -17.93 4.26 -9.76
N ALA A 35 -19.24 4.41 -9.62
CA ALA A 35 -19.88 4.59 -8.32
C ALA A 35 -19.39 3.47 -7.38
N ARG A 36 -18.81 3.86 -6.24
CA ARG A 36 -18.29 2.93 -5.24
C ARG A 36 -19.37 1.92 -4.86
N SER A 37 -19.08 0.63 -4.91
CA SER A 37 -20.01 -0.40 -4.46
C SER A 37 -20.29 -0.22 -2.96
N LYS A 38 -21.58 -0.22 -2.60
CA LYS A 38 -21.99 -0.11 -1.21
C LYS A 38 -21.46 -1.34 -0.43
N PRO A 39 -20.80 -1.14 0.74
CA PRO A 39 -20.36 -2.25 1.57
C PRO A 39 -21.56 -3.05 2.09
N GLN A 40 -21.38 -4.36 2.27
CA GLN A 40 -22.37 -5.24 2.89
C GLN A 40 -22.42 -5.05 4.40
N ARG A 41 -21.27 -4.76 4.99
CA ARG A 41 -21.11 -4.50 6.44
C ARG A 41 -20.01 -3.48 6.65
N THR A 42 -20.21 -2.59 7.61
CA THR A 42 -19.21 -1.66 8.12
C THR A 42 -19.21 -1.71 9.63
N GLY A 43 -18.14 -1.29 10.23
CA GLY A 43 -18.06 -1.20 11.68
C GLY A 43 -16.70 -0.77 12.17
N TYR A 44 -16.55 -0.85 13.48
CA TYR A 44 -15.30 -0.62 14.17
C TYR A 44 -14.92 -1.85 14.97
N VAL A 45 -13.62 -2.11 15.07
CA VAL A 45 -13.06 -3.17 15.92
C VAL A 45 -11.87 -2.64 16.69
N LEU A 46 -11.89 -2.82 18.01
CA LEU A 46 -10.81 -2.39 18.88
C LEU A 46 -9.66 -3.41 18.83
N ALA A 47 -8.51 -3.00 18.31
CA ALA A 47 -7.30 -3.81 18.26
C ALA A 47 -6.14 -3.03 18.87
N ASN A 48 -5.52 -3.57 19.92
CA ASN A 48 -4.33 -2.99 20.59
C ASN A 48 -4.45 -1.49 20.91
N GLY A 49 -5.65 -1.05 21.36
CA GLY A 49 -5.93 0.32 21.75
C GLY A 49 -6.32 1.26 20.61
N VAL A 50 -6.43 0.78 19.37
CA VAL A 50 -6.92 1.54 18.21
C VAL A 50 -8.26 0.97 17.75
N ASN A 51 -9.24 1.85 17.54
CA ASN A 51 -10.56 1.48 17.05
C ASN A 51 -10.58 1.55 15.52
N TYR A 52 -10.29 0.44 14.84
CA TYR A 52 -10.14 0.33 13.40
C TYR A 52 -11.50 0.30 12.70
N TYR A 53 -11.69 1.22 11.75
CA TYR A 53 -12.84 1.15 10.85
C TYR A 53 -12.58 0.12 9.75
N TYR A 54 -13.61 -0.67 9.44
CA TYR A 54 -13.56 -1.65 8.37
C TYR A 54 -14.83 -1.67 7.54
N GLU A 55 -14.69 -2.19 6.33
CA GLU A 55 -15.78 -2.49 5.40
C GLU A 55 -15.65 -3.91 4.86
N ILE A 56 -16.78 -4.59 4.71
CA ILE A 56 -16.85 -5.89 4.05
C ILE A 56 -17.61 -5.73 2.73
N HIS A 57 -16.99 -6.18 1.64
CA HIS A 57 -17.55 -6.18 0.29
C HIS A 57 -17.46 -7.57 -0.33
N GLY A 58 -18.46 -7.97 -1.12
CA GLY A 58 -18.43 -9.24 -1.84
C GLY A 58 -18.55 -10.46 -0.95
N ARG A 59 -18.38 -11.65 -1.55
CA ARG A 59 -18.44 -12.94 -0.90
C ARG A 59 -17.40 -13.89 -1.50
N GLY A 60 -16.96 -14.87 -0.74
CA GLY A 60 -15.96 -15.86 -1.15
C GLY A 60 -14.75 -15.86 -0.24
N GLU A 61 -13.58 -16.24 -0.76
CA GLU A 61 -12.34 -16.28 -0.01
C GLU A 61 -11.94 -14.90 0.53
N PRO A 62 -11.59 -14.80 1.83
CA PRO A 62 -11.32 -13.51 2.47
C PRO A 62 -10.00 -12.90 1.95
N LEU A 63 -10.07 -11.61 1.63
CA LEU A 63 -8.93 -10.77 1.24
C LEU A 63 -8.92 -9.50 2.09
N VAL A 64 -7.88 -9.32 2.90
CA VAL A 64 -7.62 -8.05 3.58
C VAL A 64 -7.03 -7.07 2.58
N LEU A 65 -7.57 -5.85 2.54
CA LEU A 65 -7.14 -4.78 1.64
C LEU A 65 -6.67 -3.58 2.45
N LEU A 66 -5.39 -3.20 2.29
CA LEU A 66 -4.71 -2.15 3.05
C LEU A 66 -4.22 -1.03 2.12
N HIS A 67 -4.67 0.18 2.38
CA HIS A 67 -4.40 1.38 1.58
C HIS A 67 -3.01 2.00 1.85
N GLY A 68 -2.58 2.90 0.97
CA GLY A 68 -1.33 3.67 1.11
C GLY A 68 -1.43 4.83 2.11
N GLY A 69 -0.30 5.46 2.40
CA GLY A 69 -0.21 6.63 3.27
C GLY A 69 -1.08 7.79 2.80
N LEU A 70 -1.64 8.55 3.74
CA LEU A 70 -2.60 9.65 3.51
C LEU A 70 -3.85 9.25 2.70
N GLY A 71 -4.10 7.93 2.58
CA GLY A 71 -5.26 7.37 1.89
C GLY A 71 -6.36 6.91 2.86
N SER A 72 -7.29 6.15 2.31
CA SER A 72 -8.34 5.42 3.01
C SER A 72 -8.83 4.28 2.12
N ILE A 73 -9.79 3.48 2.58
CA ILE A 73 -10.47 2.47 1.77
C ILE A 73 -11.00 3.09 0.46
N ASP A 74 -11.41 4.36 0.49
CA ASP A 74 -12.01 5.05 -0.65
C ASP A 74 -11.08 5.17 -1.86
N MET A 75 -9.75 5.13 -1.66
CA MET A 75 -8.80 5.17 -2.77
C MET A 75 -8.93 3.97 -3.72
N PHE A 76 -9.40 2.82 -3.23
CA PHE A 76 -9.63 1.63 -4.05
C PHE A 76 -11.00 1.62 -4.76
N GLY A 77 -11.75 2.72 -4.72
CA GLY A 77 -13.12 2.78 -5.25
C GLY A 77 -13.31 2.11 -6.62
N PRO A 78 -12.48 2.42 -7.64
CA PRO A 78 -12.58 1.78 -8.96
C PRO A 78 -12.21 0.29 -8.97
N LEU A 79 -11.33 -0.15 -8.06
CA LEU A 79 -10.84 -1.53 -8.01
C LEU A 79 -11.68 -2.45 -7.11
N LEU A 80 -12.35 -1.90 -6.10
CA LEU A 80 -13.15 -2.68 -5.16
C LEU A 80 -14.13 -3.64 -5.86
N PRO A 81 -14.92 -3.22 -6.87
CA PRO A 81 -15.82 -4.11 -7.57
C PRO A 81 -15.10 -5.25 -8.32
N LEU A 82 -13.90 -4.98 -8.84
CA LEU A 82 -13.10 -5.97 -9.53
C LEU A 82 -12.52 -6.99 -8.54
N LEU A 83 -11.97 -6.52 -7.43
CA LEU A 83 -11.40 -7.37 -6.37
C LEU A 83 -12.49 -8.19 -5.67
N ALA A 84 -13.69 -7.63 -5.50
CA ALA A 84 -14.81 -8.29 -4.83
C ALA A 84 -15.52 -9.35 -5.70
N LYS A 85 -15.15 -9.47 -6.97
CA LYS A 85 -15.72 -10.49 -7.86
C LYS A 85 -15.22 -11.88 -7.46
N GLY A 86 -16.04 -12.62 -6.72
CA GLY A 86 -15.72 -13.97 -6.22
C GLY A 86 -14.89 -13.98 -4.94
N ARG A 87 -14.66 -12.81 -4.32
CA ARG A 87 -13.94 -12.68 -3.05
C ARG A 87 -14.70 -11.84 -2.04
N GLN A 88 -14.45 -12.12 -0.77
CA GLN A 88 -14.88 -11.24 0.33
C GLN A 88 -13.72 -10.32 0.70
N ILE A 89 -13.90 -9.02 0.48
CA ILE A 89 -12.90 -8.01 0.80
C ILE A 89 -13.15 -7.48 2.21
N LEU A 90 -12.17 -7.60 3.07
CA LEU A 90 -12.08 -6.91 4.35
C LEU A 90 -11.15 -5.70 4.15
N ALA A 91 -11.71 -4.56 3.81
CA ALA A 91 -10.96 -3.32 3.67
C ALA A 91 -10.88 -2.60 5.01
N VAL A 92 -9.69 -2.10 5.39
CA VAL A 92 -9.43 -1.46 6.68
C VAL A 92 -8.82 -0.09 6.48
N ASP A 93 -9.39 0.93 7.14
CA ASP A 93 -8.76 2.23 7.28
C ASP A 93 -7.66 2.12 8.34
N LEU A 94 -6.39 2.34 7.95
CA LEU A 94 -5.23 2.17 8.83
C LEU A 94 -5.19 3.24 9.94
N HIS A 95 -4.43 2.97 11.01
CA HIS A 95 -4.29 3.88 12.15
C HIS A 95 -3.98 5.32 11.72
N GLY A 96 -4.78 6.27 12.17
CA GLY A 96 -4.68 7.69 11.84
C GLY A 96 -5.22 8.07 10.45
N HIS A 97 -5.75 7.13 9.68
CA HIS A 97 -6.19 7.34 8.31
C HIS A 97 -7.69 7.05 8.14
N GLY A 98 -8.27 7.70 7.15
CA GLY A 98 -9.68 7.50 6.82
C GLY A 98 -10.57 7.73 8.04
N ARG A 99 -11.40 6.75 8.38
CA ARG A 99 -12.34 6.78 9.53
C ARG A 99 -11.72 6.25 10.83
N THR A 100 -10.48 5.74 10.78
CA THR A 100 -9.72 5.32 11.97
C THR A 100 -8.99 6.51 12.57
N ALA A 101 -9.38 6.91 13.79
CA ALA A 101 -8.83 8.10 14.42
C ALA A 101 -7.32 7.98 14.68
N LEU A 102 -6.63 9.12 14.61
CA LEU A 102 -5.25 9.25 15.07
C LEU A 102 -5.23 9.34 16.59
N GLY A 103 -4.80 8.28 17.26
CA GLY A 103 -4.58 8.26 18.71
C GLY A 103 -3.24 8.90 19.11
N ASP A 104 -2.79 8.63 20.33
CA ASP A 104 -1.49 9.13 20.83
C ASP A 104 -0.32 8.24 20.44
N ARG A 105 -0.60 6.98 20.06
CA ARG A 105 0.39 6.01 19.62
C ARG A 105 1.07 6.49 18.33
N PRO A 106 2.41 6.34 18.21
CA PRO A 106 3.13 6.63 16.97
C PRO A 106 2.61 5.78 15.79
N ILE A 107 2.78 6.29 14.58
CA ILE A 107 2.60 5.50 13.36
C ILE A 107 3.75 4.50 13.26
N SER A 108 3.43 3.21 13.24
CA SER A 108 4.39 2.11 13.16
C SER A 108 3.82 0.99 12.31
N LEU A 109 4.52 0.65 11.22
CA LEU A 109 4.12 -0.46 10.34
C LEU A 109 4.17 -1.80 11.07
N VAL A 110 5.14 -1.97 11.97
CA VAL A 110 5.28 -3.16 12.83
C VAL A 110 4.06 -3.30 13.73
N ALA A 111 3.71 -2.25 14.48
CA ALA A 111 2.54 -2.29 15.37
C ALA A 111 1.22 -2.45 14.61
N MET A 112 1.09 -1.82 13.42
CA MET A 112 -0.09 -2.04 12.58
C MET A 112 -0.18 -3.47 12.04
N GLY A 113 0.95 -4.17 11.82
CA GLY A 113 0.95 -5.60 11.48
C GLY A 113 0.25 -6.43 12.54
N ASP A 114 0.60 -6.23 13.82
CA ASP A 114 -0.04 -6.88 14.97
C ASP A 114 -1.53 -6.50 15.08
N ASP A 115 -1.85 -5.23 14.84
CA ASP A 115 -3.22 -4.74 14.91
C ASP A 115 -4.10 -5.42 13.84
N ILE A 116 -3.62 -5.53 12.60
CA ILE A 116 -4.39 -6.18 11.53
C ILE A 116 -4.58 -7.67 11.82
N ALA A 117 -3.60 -8.37 12.40
CA ALA A 117 -3.78 -9.74 12.87
C ALA A 117 -4.93 -9.83 13.91
N ALA A 118 -4.95 -8.90 14.88
CA ALA A 118 -6.01 -8.84 15.87
C ALA A 118 -7.37 -8.50 15.24
N VAL A 119 -7.43 -7.57 14.27
CA VAL A 119 -8.67 -7.25 13.52
C VAL A 119 -9.21 -8.47 12.80
N VAL A 120 -8.36 -9.18 12.05
CA VAL A 120 -8.71 -10.42 11.33
C VAL A 120 -9.32 -11.46 12.27
N LYS A 121 -8.63 -11.73 13.38
CA LYS A 121 -9.06 -12.70 14.37
C LYS A 121 -10.39 -12.33 15.04
N GLN A 122 -10.55 -11.07 15.45
CA GLN A 122 -11.78 -10.59 16.12
C GLN A 122 -12.99 -10.58 15.17
N LEU A 123 -12.77 -10.44 13.86
CA LEU A 123 -13.82 -10.54 12.86
C LEU A 123 -14.16 -11.98 12.46
N GLY A 124 -13.48 -12.97 13.07
CA GLY A 124 -13.78 -14.40 12.92
C GLY A 124 -13.09 -15.07 11.73
N TYR A 125 -11.98 -14.51 11.25
CA TYR A 125 -11.20 -15.15 10.19
C TYR A 125 -9.98 -15.86 10.79
N ASP A 126 -9.78 -17.12 10.41
CA ASP A 126 -8.59 -17.89 10.80
C ASP A 126 -7.40 -17.56 9.90
N THR A 127 -7.63 -17.57 8.57
CA THR A 127 -6.62 -17.23 7.56
C THR A 127 -7.21 -16.36 6.47
N VAL A 128 -6.40 -15.46 5.94
CA VAL A 128 -6.78 -14.51 4.88
C VAL A 128 -5.70 -14.42 3.80
N ASP A 129 -6.10 -14.04 2.60
CA ASP A 129 -5.16 -13.42 1.67
C ASP A 129 -5.01 -11.95 2.02
N VAL A 130 -3.88 -11.34 1.70
CA VAL A 130 -3.61 -9.93 2.01
C VAL A 130 -3.10 -9.22 0.76
N LEU A 131 -3.68 -8.06 0.46
CA LEU A 131 -3.19 -7.11 -0.52
C LEU A 131 -2.91 -5.78 0.18
N GLY A 132 -1.66 -5.34 0.15
CA GLY A 132 -1.27 -4.03 0.67
C GLY A 132 -0.60 -3.19 -0.40
N TYR A 133 -1.00 -1.91 -0.47
CA TYR A 133 -0.41 -0.93 -1.36
C TYR A 133 0.44 0.08 -0.58
N SER A 134 1.69 0.33 -1.03
CA SER A 134 2.59 1.35 -0.46
C SER A 134 2.75 1.15 1.06
N MET A 135 2.38 2.11 1.89
CA MET A 135 2.37 1.99 3.35
C MET A 135 1.58 0.75 3.82
N GLY A 136 0.40 0.51 3.24
CA GLY A 136 -0.39 -0.70 3.53
C GLY A 136 0.32 -1.99 3.12
N GLY A 137 1.18 -1.94 2.11
CA GLY A 137 2.05 -3.06 1.75
C GLY A 137 3.13 -3.31 2.81
N GLY A 138 3.72 -2.26 3.39
CA GLY A 138 4.62 -2.41 4.54
C GLY A 138 3.92 -3.03 5.76
N VAL A 139 2.67 -2.62 6.04
CA VAL A 139 1.85 -3.24 7.09
C VAL A 139 1.55 -4.71 6.76
N ALA A 140 1.19 -5.02 5.51
CA ALA A 140 0.94 -6.39 5.04
C ALA A 140 2.18 -7.28 5.15
N LEU A 141 3.36 -6.76 4.83
CA LEU A 141 4.63 -7.45 5.00
C LEU A 141 4.89 -7.75 6.48
N ARG A 142 4.71 -6.76 7.36
CA ARG A 142 4.87 -6.95 8.81
C ARG A 142 3.88 -7.95 9.36
N LEU A 143 2.61 -7.88 8.96
CA LEU A 143 1.60 -8.88 9.31
C LEU A 143 2.07 -10.31 8.94
N ALA A 144 2.56 -10.51 7.71
CA ALA A 144 2.98 -11.83 7.24
C ALA A 144 4.25 -12.36 7.92
N VAL A 145 5.14 -11.46 8.37
CA VAL A 145 6.36 -11.82 9.13
C VAL A 145 6.01 -12.17 10.59
N GLN A 146 5.19 -11.36 11.23
CA GLN A 146 4.87 -11.47 12.66
C GLN A 146 3.80 -12.54 12.93
N HIS A 147 2.86 -12.74 12.00
CA HIS A 147 1.72 -13.65 12.10
C HIS A 147 1.57 -14.53 10.84
N PRO A 148 2.59 -15.36 10.52
CA PRO A 148 2.58 -16.18 9.30
C PRO A 148 1.42 -17.17 9.23
N GLU A 149 0.83 -17.53 10.37
CA GLU A 149 -0.34 -18.41 10.46
C GLU A 149 -1.62 -17.74 9.96
N VAL A 150 -1.68 -16.41 9.97
CA VAL A 150 -2.86 -15.65 9.52
C VAL A 150 -2.87 -15.44 8.01
N VAL A 151 -1.68 -15.39 7.36
CA VAL A 151 -1.54 -15.00 5.95
C VAL A 151 -1.36 -16.20 5.05
N ARG A 152 -2.36 -16.46 4.21
CA ARG A 152 -2.33 -17.54 3.22
C ARG A 152 -1.53 -17.17 1.97
N ARG A 153 -1.80 -16.01 1.37
CA ARG A 153 -1.09 -15.42 0.23
C ARG A 153 -0.93 -13.92 0.45
N LEU A 154 0.20 -13.38 0.00
CA LEU A 154 0.56 -11.98 0.20
C LEU A 154 0.80 -11.30 -1.15
N ALA A 155 0.04 -10.26 -1.47
CA ALA A 155 0.28 -9.39 -2.60
C ALA A 155 0.78 -8.01 -2.10
N LEU A 156 2.00 -7.66 -2.45
CA LEU A 156 2.64 -6.38 -2.11
C LEU A 156 2.71 -5.51 -3.36
N VAL A 157 2.03 -4.38 -3.32
CA VAL A 157 1.95 -3.44 -4.43
C VAL A 157 2.74 -2.18 -4.08
N SER A 158 3.77 -1.86 -4.89
CA SER A 158 4.58 -0.65 -4.74
C SER A 158 5.17 -0.47 -3.34
N THR A 159 5.75 -1.54 -2.78
CA THR A 159 6.22 -1.58 -1.39
C THR A 159 7.69 -2.00 -1.32
N PRO A 160 8.59 -1.20 -0.72
CA PRO A 160 9.96 -1.63 -0.45
C PRO A 160 10.04 -2.46 0.84
N TYR A 161 11.04 -3.32 0.94
CA TYR A 161 11.38 -4.04 2.17
C TYR A 161 12.42 -3.31 3.03
N ALA A 162 13.07 -2.28 2.49
CA ALA A 162 14.04 -1.44 3.19
C ALA A 162 13.96 0.00 2.67
N GLN A 163 14.39 0.95 3.48
CA GLN A 163 14.34 2.38 3.15
C GLN A 163 15.19 2.73 1.92
N ASP A 164 16.27 2.01 1.67
CA ASP A 164 17.13 2.19 0.49
C ASP A 164 16.46 1.77 -0.82
N GLY A 165 15.30 1.17 -0.77
CA GLY A 165 14.47 0.85 -1.95
C GLY A 165 13.95 2.07 -2.68
N PHE A 166 13.82 3.20 -2.02
CA PHE A 166 13.44 4.45 -2.68
C PHE A 166 14.60 5.04 -3.49
N TYR A 167 14.28 5.85 -4.51
CA TYR A 167 15.29 6.66 -5.17
C TYR A 167 15.91 7.66 -4.17
N PRO A 168 17.23 7.93 -4.25
CA PRO A 168 17.92 8.80 -3.29
C PRO A 168 17.31 10.21 -3.15
N GLU A 169 16.77 10.76 -4.24
CA GLU A 169 16.10 12.07 -4.26
C GLU A 169 14.78 12.08 -3.50
N MET A 170 14.17 10.92 -3.26
CA MET A 170 12.91 10.82 -2.49
C MET A 170 13.14 10.94 -0.99
N LEU A 171 14.28 10.49 -0.48
CA LEU A 171 14.55 10.46 0.96
C LEU A 171 14.54 11.87 1.61
N PRO A 172 15.18 12.90 1.02
CA PRO A 172 15.08 14.27 1.54
C PRO A 172 13.65 14.82 1.53
N LEU A 173 12.83 14.44 0.52
CA LEU A 173 11.43 14.88 0.42
C LEU A 173 10.58 14.21 1.51
N GLN A 174 10.77 12.94 1.74
CA GLN A 174 10.11 12.19 2.82
C GLN A 174 10.49 12.73 4.20
N ALA A 175 11.76 13.11 4.39
CA ALA A 175 12.24 13.68 5.64
C ALA A 175 11.59 15.04 6.00
N GLN A 176 11.07 15.78 5.01
CA GLN A 176 10.41 17.06 5.19
C GLN A 176 8.91 16.93 5.52
N VAL A 177 8.34 15.73 5.45
CA VAL A 177 6.92 15.52 5.78
C VAL A 177 6.68 15.88 7.24
N GLY A 178 5.69 16.76 7.46
CA GLY A 178 5.32 17.26 8.79
C GLY A 178 4.20 18.29 8.74
N ALA A 179 3.75 18.74 9.91
CA ALA A 179 2.62 19.67 10.07
C ALA A 179 2.75 20.96 9.25
N ALA A 180 3.99 21.43 9.03
CA ALA A 180 4.26 22.65 8.25
C ALA A 180 3.77 22.55 6.79
N MET A 181 3.55 21.33 6.26
CA MET A 181 3.03 21.12 4.91
C MET A 181 1.49 21.19 4.84
N ALA A 182 0.80 21.14 5.97
CA ALA A 182 -0.66 20.96 6.00
C ALA A 182 -1.42 22.03 5.21
N ASP A 183 -1.02 23.31 5.35
CA ASP A 183 -1.69 24.40 4.64
C ASP A 183 -1.49 24.30 3.11
N ALA A 184 -0.31 23.96 2.66
CA ALA A 184 0.00 23.77 1.24
C ALA A 184 -0.73 22.57 0.63
N MET A 185 -1.11 21.60 1.46
CA MET A 185 -1.81 20.40 1.00
C MET A 185 -3.33 20.55 0.88
N LYS A 186 -3.94 21.64 1.37
CA LYS A 186 -5.41 21.82 1.43
C LYS A 186 -6.12 21.63 0.07
N GLU A 187 -5.45 21.95 -1.03
CA GLU A 187 -6.03 21.76 -2.36
C GLU A 187 -5.74 20.40 -3.00
N THR A 188 -4.95 19.56 -2.31
CA THR A 188 -4.62 18.23 -2.83
C THR A 188 -5.77 17.23 -2.64
N PRO A 189 -5.88 16.21 -3.51
CA PRO A 189 -6.85 15.12 -3.34
C PRO A 189 -6.69 14.39 -2.01
N MET A 190 -5.46 14.22 -1.51
CA MET A 190 -5.16 13.55 -0.25
C MET A 190 -5.80 14.25 0.95
N TYR A 191 -5.61 15.59 1.06
CA TYR A 191 -6.24 16.38 2.12
C TYR A 191 -7.78 16.32 2.01
N LYS A 192 -8.32 16.56 0.79
CA LYS A 192 -9.77 16.55 0.56
C LYS A 192 -10.40 15.20 0.90
N SER A 193 -9.74 14.10 0.55
CA SER A 193 -10.18 12.75 0.93
C SER A 193 -10.14 12.53 2.44
N TYR A 194 -9.07 12.99 3.10
CA TYR A 194 -8.94 12.84 4.55
C TYR A 194 -10.06 13.59 5.29
N VAL A 195 -10.23 14.89 5.02
CA VAL A 195 -11.22 15.73 5.74
C VAL A 195 -12.66 15.30 5.47
N ALA A 196 -12.93 14.63 4.35
CA ALA A 196 -14.26 14.15 4.00
C ALA A 196 -14.74 13.01 4.90
N VAL A 197 -13.84 12.22 5.49
CA VAL A 197 -14.21 11.00 6.22
C VAL A 197 -13.59 10.88 7.60
N ALA A 198 -12.53 11.63 7.90
CA ALA A 198 -11.83 11.55 9.18
C ALA A 198 -12.75 11.98 10.33
N PRO A 199 -12.78 11.23 11.45
CA PRO A 199 -13.57 11.60 12.64
C PRO A 199 -13.10 12.90 13.28
N ARG A 200 -11.85 13.29 13.05
CA ARG A 200 -11.23 14.53 13.54
C ARG A 200 -10.39 15.16 12.42
N PRO A 201 -11.01 15.88 11.46
CA PRO A 201 -10.30 16.48 10.32
C PRO A 201 -9.16 17.43 10.72
N GLN A 202 -9.28 18.08 11.88
CA GLN A 202 -8.25 18.96 12.44
C GLN A 202 -6.96 18.24 12.84
N ASP A 203 -6.96 16.91 12.92
CA ASP A 203 -5.75 16.12 13.22
C ASP A 203 -4.82 15.95 11.99
N PHE A 204 -5.19 16.45 10.80
CA PHE A 204 -4.36 16.30 9.60
C PHE A 204 -2.91 16.79 9.75
N PRO A 205 -2.64 17.99 10.34
CA PRO A 205 -1.26 18.41 10.60
C PRO A 205 -0.50 17.44 11.51
N ARG A 206 -1.15 16.95 12.57
CA ARG A 206 -0.59 15.98 13.50
C ARG A 206 -0.33 14.62 12.83
N LEU A 207 -1.21 14.20 11.91
CA LEU A 207 -0.98 13.00 11.09
C LEU A 207 0.28 13.16 10.23
N LEU A 208 0.48 14.33 9.61
CA LEU A 208 1.70 14.60 8.83
C LEU A 208 2.96 14.52 9.69
N ASP A 209 2.94 15.06 10.92
CA ASP A 209 4.07 14.93 11.85
C ASP A 209 4.37 13.46 12.16
N ARG A 210 3.36 12.65 12.49
CA ARG A 210 3.50 11.23 12.78
C ARG A 210 3.98 10.42 11.56
N MET A 211 3.50 10.77 10.38
CA MET A 211 3.98 10.17 9.13
C MET A 211 5.45 10.53 8.86
N GLY A 212 5.82 11.80 9.06
CA GLY A 212 7.20 12.24 8.93
C GLY A 212 8.15 11.56 9.93
N GLU A 213 7.74 11.39 11.19
CA GLU A 213 8.48 10.61 12.20
C GLU A 213 8.74 9.17 11.69
N ALA A 214 7.69 8.50 11.20
CA ALA A 214 7.82 7.15 10.66
C ALA A 214 8.74 7.09 9.43
N MET A 215 8.63 8.05 8.50
CA MET A 215 9.45 8.11 7.28
C MET A 215 10.92 8.41 7.57
N ARG A 216 11.24 9.13 8.66
CA ARG A 216 12.62 9.40 9.09
C ARG A 216 13.26 8.24 9.86
N THR A 217 12.46 7.27 10.31
CA THR A 217 12.97 6.10 11.02
C THR A 217 13.52 5.09 10.02
N PRO A 218 14.84 4.81 10.02
CA PRO A 218 15.42 3.83 9.11
C PRO A 218 14.88 2.42 9.38
N TYR A 219 14.71 1.65 8.31
CA TYR A 219 14.35 0.25 8.42
C TYR A 219 14.99 -0.58 7.30
N ASP A 220 15.28 -1.83 7.63
CA ASP A 220 15.72 -2.86 6.70
C ASP A 220 15.18 -4.21 7.19
N TRP A 221 14.30 -4.82 6.39
CA TRP A 221 13.65 -6.09 6.69
C TRP A 221 14.20 -7.24 5.82
N THR A 222 15.45 -7.11 5.36
CA THR A 222 16.08 -8.13 4.50
C THR A 222 15.99 -9.54 5.09
N GLU A 223 16.29 -9.67 6.39
CA GLU A 223 16.28 -10.98 7.05
C GLU A 223 14.85 -11.49 7.30
N ASP A 224 13.92 -10.59 7.59
CA ASP A 224 12.50 -10.93 7.75
C ASP A 224 11.87 -11.45 6.45
N VAL A 225 12.21 -10.83 5.32
CA VAL A 225 11.73 -11.24 3.99
C VAL A 225 12.10 -12.70 3.67
N LYS A 226 13.32 -13.13 4.03
CA LYS A 226 13.77 -14.50 3.82
C LYS A 226 12.97 -15.52 4.63
N GLN A 227 12.29 -15.10 5.69
CA GLN A 227 11.53 -15.96 6.59
C GLN A 227 10.06 -16.13 6.18
N LEU A 228 9.58 -15.38 5.16
CA LEU A 228 8.20 -15.46 4.71
C LEU A 228 7.80 -16.87 4.27
N LYS A 229 6.73 -17.41 4.84
CA LYS A 229 6.30 -18.80 4.66
C LYS A 229 5.38 -18.99 3.44
N GLY A 230 4.41 -18.10 3.30
CA GLY A 230 3.40 -18.17 2.22
C GLY A 230 3.94 -17.73 0.86
N PRO A 231 3.18 -17.96 -0.22
CA PRO A 231 3.46 -17.37 -1.53
C PRO A 231 3.32 -15.84 -1.49
N VAL A 232 4.24 -15.14 -2.16
CA VAL A 232 4.26 -13.68 -2.29
C VAL A 232 4.20 -13.28 -3.75
N LEU A 233 3.36 -12.31 -4.08
CA LEU A 233 3.38 -11.59 -5.34
C LEU A 233 3.84 -10.15 -5.10
N LEU A 234 4.86 -9.74 -5.82
CA LEU A 234 5.33 -8.35 -5.90
C LEU A 234 4.76 -7.71 -7.16
N VAL A 235 4.17 -6.50 -7.04
CA VAL A 235 3.61 -5.75 -8.18
C VAL A 235 4.08 -4.31 -8.13
N TYR A 236 4.68 -3.83 -9.22
CA TYR A 236 5.18 -2.45 -9.34
C TYR A 236 4.83 -1.85 -10.69
N GLY A 237 4.80 -0.53 -10.77
CA GLY A 237 4.85 0.17 -12.05
C GLY A 237 6.29 0.23 -12.60
N ASP A 238 6.45 0.34 -13.92
CA ASP A 238 7.76 0.54 -14.54
C ASP A 238 8.36 1.92 -14.26
N ALA A 239 7.53 2.88 -13.82
CA ALA A 239 7.90 4.21 -13.36
C ALA A 239 7.57 4.42 -11.86
N ASP A 240 7.71 3.37 -11.02
CA ASP A 240 7.46 3.44 -9.58
C ASP A 240 8.52 4.30 -8.86
N MET A 241 8.22 4.76 -7.65
CA MET A 241 9.21 5.42 -6.78
C MET A 241 10.19 4.44 -6.11
N ILE A 242 10.01 3.13 -6.33
CA ILE A 242 10.89 2.07 -5.85
C ILE A 242 11.86 1.70 -6.96
N ARG A 243 13.17 1.68 -6.66
CA ARG A 243 14.22 1.39 -7.64
C ARG A 243 14.10 -0.04 -8.20
N PRO A 244 14.27 -0.23 -9.53
CA PRO A 244 14.20 -1.54 -10.16
C PRO A 244 15.14 -2.58 -9.54
N GLU A 245 16.37 -2.17 -9.15
CA GLU A 245 17.33 -3.07 -8.50
C GLU A 245 16.80 -3.61 -7.17
N HIS A 246 16.12 -2.76 -6.39
CA HIS A 246 15.49 -3.16 -5.14
C HIS A 246 14.33 -4.13 -5.37
N ILE A 247 13.50 -3.89 -6.39
CA ILE A 247 12.40 -4.77 -6.79
C ILE A 247 12.92 -6.16 -7.15
N VAL A 248 13.95 -6.23 -8.00
CA VAL A 248 14.56 -7.50 -8.41
C VAL A 248 15.21 -8.19 -7.20
N ARG A 249 15.91 -7.44 -6.36
CA ARG A 249 16.52 -7.98 -5.14
C ARG A 249 15.47 -8.52 -4.18
N PHE A 250 14.34 -7.83 -4.01
CA PHE A 250 13.22 -8.32 -3.19
C PHE A 250 12.73 -9.69 -3.70
N TYR A 251 12.50 -9.82 -5.01
CA TYR A 251 12.08 -11.09 -5.61
C TYR A 251 13.11 -12.21 -5.40
N GLN A 252 14.41 -11.90 -5.50
CA GLN A 252 15.49 -12.85 -5.24
C GLN A 252 15.56 -13.28 -3.77
N LEU A 253 15.36 -12.37 -2.81
CA LEU A 253 15.30 -12.69 -1.38
C LEU A 253 14.16 -13.68 -1.06
N LEU A 254 13.06 -13.59 -1.80
CA LEU A 254 11.93 -14.53 -1.73
C LEU A 254 12.24 -15.88 -2.42
N GLY A 255 13.43 -16.06 -3.02
CA GLY A 255 13.81 -17.27 -3.77
C GLY A 255 13.29 -17.30 -5.19
N GLY A 256 12.84 -16.17 -5.74
CA GLY A 256 12.42 -16.07 -7.14
C GLY A 256 13.56 -15.67 -8.07
N GLY A 257 13.49 -16.05 -9.35
CA GLY A 257 14.44 -15.60 -10.38
C GLY A 257 15.88 -16.04 -10.18
N LEU A 258 16.15 -17.06 -9.37
CA LEU A 258 17.51 -17.53 -9.08
C LEU A 258 18.05 -18.53 -10.11
N ARG A 259 17.16 -19.13 -10.90
CA ARG A 259 17.50 -20.08 -11.98
C ARG A 259 16.35 -20.16 -12.98
N ASP A 260 16.61 -20.78 -14.14
CA ASP A 260 15.58 -21.09 -15.10
C ASP A 260 14.50 -22.00 -14.52
N ALA A 261 13.24 -21.71 -14.84
CA ALA A 261 12.11 -22.47 -14.33
C ALA A 261 12.02 -23.89 -14.90
N GLY A 262 12.70 -24.16 -16.01
CA GLY A 262 12.62 -25.39 -16.77
C GLY A 262 11.42 -25.47 -17.71
N TRP A 263 11.53 -26.27 -18.75
CA TRP A 263 10.50 -26.41 -19.78
C TRP A 263 9.15 -26.89 -19.21
N GLN A 264 9.17 -27.76 -18.21
CA GLN A 264 7.98 -28.27 -17.53
C GLN A 264 7.67 -27.50 -16.26
N ARG A 265 8.33 -26.35 -16.04
CA ARG A 265 8.16 -25.48 -14.87
C ARG A 265 8.58 -26.15 -13.54
N GLU A 266 9.42 -27.17 -13.58
CA GLU A 266 9.86 -27.98 -12.44
C GLU A 266 10.60 -27.18 -11.37
N HIS A 267 11.13 -26.00 -11.76
CA HIS A 267 11.82 -25.08 -10.85
C HIS A 267 11.08 -23.76 -10.64
N MET A 268 9.79 -23.73 -10.99
CA MET A 268 8.98 -22.52 -10.84
C MET A 268 8.87 -22.11 -9.37
N SER A 269 9.31 -20.88 -9.02
CA SER A 269 9.11 -20.35 -7.69
C SER A 269 7.62 -20.28 -7.33
N LYS A 270 7.27 -20.44 -6.05
CA LYS A 270 5.93 -20.11 -5.56
C LYS A 270 5.66 -18.59 -5.54
N ASN A 271 6.72 -17.80 -5.53
CA ASN A 271 6.65 -16.34 -5.53
C ASN A 271 6.59 -15.79 -6.95
N ARG A 272 6.00 -14.62 -7.12
CA ARG A 272 5.77 -13.98 -8.42
C ARG A 272 6.22 -12.53 -8.40
N LEU A 273 6.56 -12.01 -9.57
CA LEU A 273 6.88 -10.62 -9.83
C LEU A 273 6.09 -10.15 -11.05
N ALA A 274 5.46 -8.99 -10.94
CA ALA A 274 4.85 -8.26 -12.04
C ALA A 274 5.37 -6.83 -12.05
N ILE A 275 5.84 -6.37 -13.22
CA ILE A 275 6.15 -4.96 -13.48
C ILE A 275 5.18 -4.53 -14.57
N LEU A 276 4.33 -3.57 -14.24
CA LEU A 276 3.23 -3.12 -15.10
C LEU A 276 3.66 -1.87 -15.88
N PRO A 277 3.54 -1.88 -17.21
CA PRO A 277 4.00 -0.77 -18.04
C PRO A 277 3.11 0.47 -17.89
N ASN A 278 3.73 1.65 -18.06
CA ASN A 278 3.08 2.96 -18.04
C ASN A 278 2.37 3.29 -16.74
N LEU A 279 2.87 2.80 -15.60
CA LEU A 279 2.32 3.09 -14.28
C LEU A 279 3.39 3.65 -13.36
N THR A 280 3.03 4.74 -12.68
CA THR A 280 3.78 5.29 -11.57
C THR A 280 3.30 4.72 -10.24
N HIS A 281 4.01 5.02 -9.16
CA HIS A 281 3.56 4.71 -7.81
C HIS A 281 2.13 5.20 -7.54
N TYR A 282 1.79 6.40 -8.04
CA TYR A 282 0.60 7.15 -7.66
C TYR A 282 -0.69 6.71 -8.37
N GLU A 283 -0.61 5.78 -9.32
CA GLU A 283 -1.74 5.31 -10.13
C GLU A 283 -2.06 3.83 -9.91
N MET A 284 -1.15 3.09 -9.27
CA MET A 284 -1.28 1.65 -9.08
C MET A 284 -2.63 1.25 -8.46
N PHE A 285 -3.07 1.98 -7.45
CA PHE A 285 -4.33 1.72 -6.76
C PHE A 285 -5.60 2.08 -7.56
N LEU A 286 -5.44 2.69 -8.74
CA LEU A 286 -6.53 2.99 -9.68
C LEU A 286 -6.52 2.08 -10.91
N SER A 287 -5.42 1.35 -11.15
CA SER A 287 -5.21 0.62 -12.39
C SER A 287 -5.89 -0.74 -12.41
N PRO A 288 -6.79 -1.01 -13.37
CA PRO A 288 -7.34 -2.35 -13.57
C PRO A 288 -6.26 -3.42 -13.84
N SER A 289 -5.12 -3.04 -14.43
CA SER A 289 -3.99 -3.95 -14.69
C SER A 289 -3.42 -4.51 -13.38
N MET A 290 -3.43 -3.73 -12.29
CA MET A 290 -3.04 -4.22 -10.97
C MET A 290 -3.96 -5.34 -10.50
N ALA A 291 -5.28 -5.17 -10.60
CA ALA A 291 -6.24 -6.22 -10.25
C ALA A 291 -6.10 -7.47 -11.14
N GLN A 292 -5.85 -7.28 -12.44
CA GLN A 292 -5.60 -8.39 -13.38
C GLN A 292 -4.32 -9.17 -13.04
N ALA A 293 -3.29 -8.53 -12.54
CA ALA A 293 -2.06 -9.19 -12.09
C ALA A 293 -2.26 -9.92 -10.76
N VAL A 294 -3.03 -9.35 -9.84
CA VAL A 294 -3.19 -9.85 -8.47
C VAL A 294 -4.20 -10.99 -8.37
N LEU A 295 -5.35 -10.90 -9.03
CA LEU A 295 -6.45 -11.86 -8.87
C LEU A 295 -6.06 -13.30 -9.23
N PRO A 296 -5.38 -13.62 -10.35
CA PRO A 296 -4.97 -14.98 -10.65
C PRO A 296 -4.07 -15.60 -9.58
N PHE A 297 -3.12 -14.79 -9.04
CA PHE A 297 -2.25 -15.24 -7.96
C PHE A 297 -3.04 -15.53 -6.69
N LEU A 298 -3.93 -14.64 -6.27
CA LEU A 298 -4.76 -14.83 -5.07
C LEU A 298 -5.72 -16.01 -5.24
N ASN A 299 -6.18 -16.30 -6.46
CA ASN A 299 -7.02 -17.47 -6.75
C ASN A 299 -6.22 -18.78 -6.82
N GLY A 300 -4.89 -18.74 -6.70
CA GLY A 300 -4.03 -19.90 -6.79
C GLY A 300 -3.89 -20.43 -8.23
N GLU A 301 -4.22 -19.62 -9.22
CA GLU A 301 -4.09 -19.98 -10.63
C GLU A 301 -2.61 -20.07 -11.01
N THR A 302 -2.21 -21.18 -11.58
CA THR A 302 -0.81 -21.40 -11.98
C THR A 302 -0.46 -20.75 -13.31
N GLY A 303 -1.47 -20.38 -14.11
CA GLY A 303 -1.30 -19.77 -15.41
C GLY A 303 -0.51 -20.62 -16.41
N ALA A 304 -0.36 -21.93 -16.16
CA ALA A 304 0.39 -22.80 -17.04
C ALA A 304 -0.44 -23.13 -18.29
N PRO A 305 0.02 -22.78 -19.49
CA PRO A 305 -0.58 -23.36 -20.71
C PRO A 305 -0.35 -24.87 -20.70
N VAL A 306 -1.39 -25.63 -20.95
CA VAL A 306 -1.25 -27.07 -21.21
C VAL A 306 -0.81 -27.19 -22.65
N TRP A 307 0.47 -27.50 -22.86
CA TRP A 307 0.94 -27.91 -24.17
C TRP A 307 0.35 -29.29 -24.44
N LYS A 308 -0.57 -29.36 -25.40
CA LYS A 308 -1.13 -30.61 -25.91
C LYS A 308 -0.32 -31.07 -27.12
#